data_8a2bfcad0b81e0ebd153c91142043700
#
_entry.id   8a2bfcad0b81e0ebd153c91142043700
#
_cell.length_a   1.000
_cell.length_b   1.000
_cell.length_c   1.000
_cell.angle_alpha   90.00
_cell.angle_beta   90.00
_cell.angle_gamma   90.00
#
_symmetry.space_group_name_H-M   'P 1'
#
loop_
_entity.id
_entity.type
_entity.pdbx_description
1 polymer ?
#
loop_
_entity_poly.entity_id
_entity_poly.type
_entity_poly.pdbx_seq_one_letter_code
_entity_poly.pdbx_strand_id
1 'polypeptide(L)'
;MSSFFSPSQDAFQYLNPPIFTEIEALSLSKQRIIQRNLVHFHGFPDRLYDKELLYSKEYFGQYGVILKIILTYKLEKGTNKRLNSAYITFSTNEEAAYAILAVDSIKIDNMLVRAFFGTTKYCHHFLNNYQCFNIDKCIFSHEIADPCDIIEENSKFGYSEHIKLAKKIIKFGSE
;
A
#
# COMPACT_ATOMS: atom_id res chain seq x y z
N MET A 1 41.74 11.25 14.84
CA MET A 1 40.41 11.84 14.62
C MET A 1 39.40 10.73 14.49
N SER A 2 38.68 10.44 15.55
CA SER A 2 37.65 9.35 15.60
C SER A 2 36.32 9.98 15.17
N SER A 3 35.83 9.60 14.00
CA SER A 3 34.49 9.96 13.56
C SER A 3 33.48 9.08 14.30
N PHE A 4 32.76 9.66 15.24
CA PHE A 4 31.62 9.04 15.86
C PHE A 4 30.49 8.99 14.81
N PHE A 5 30.20 7.81 14.29
CA PHE A 5 28.94 7.55 13.58
C PHE A 5 27.81 7.62 14.61
N SER A 6 26.97 8.63 14.52
CA SER A 6 25.67 8.62 15.20
C SER A 6 24.78 7.59 14.50
N PRO A 7 24.20 6.62 15.21
CA PRO A 7 23.24 5.71 14.61
C PRO A 7 22.02 6.52 14.12
N SER A 8 21.52 6.20 12.92
CA SER A 8 20.33 6.81 12.37
C SER A 8 19.13 6.60 13.32
N GLN A 9 18.18 7.52 13.33
CA GLN A 9 16.97 7.42 14.16
C GLN A 9 16.23 6.10 13.95
N ASP A 10 16.31 5.51 12.75
CA ASP A 10 15.71 4.20 12.42
C ASP A 10 16.32 3.05 13.25
N ALA A 11 17.62 3.06 13.55
CA ALA A 11 18.26 2.05 14.39
C ALA A 11 17.77 2.07 15.84
N PHE A 12 17.33 3.23 16.34
CA PHE A 12 16.78 3.36 17.71
C PHE A 12 15.40 2.74 17.86
N GLN A 13 14.56 2.74 16.81
CA GLN A 13 13.24 2.10 16.82
C GLN A 13 13.31 0.57 16.92
N TYR A 14 14.35 -0.05 16.32
CA TYR A 14 14.56 -1.50 16.43
C TYR A 14 15.07 -1.94 17.82
N LEU A 15 15.68 -1.02 18.58
CA LEU A 15 16.24 -1.32 19.91
C LEU A 15 15.21 -1.24 21.04
N ASN A 16 14.13 -0.44 20.84
CA ASN A 16 13.05 -0.27 21.81
C ASN A 16 11.69 -0.22 21.09
N PRO A 17 11.12 -1.37 20.72
CA PRO A 17 9.80 -1.40 20.11
C PRO A 17 8.76 -0.76 21.07
N PRO A 18 7.76 -0.05 20.55
CA PRO A 18 6.71 0.50 21.38
C PRO A 18 5.99 -0.62 22.13
N ILE A 19 5.64 -0.35 23.38
CA ILE A 19 4.87 -1.28 24.22
C ILE A 19 3.44 -0.76 24.28
N PHE A 20 2.48 -1.58 23.88
CA PHE A 20 1.06 -1.23 23.86
C PHE A 20 0.33 -1.86 25.04
N THR A 21 -0.63 -1.11 25.60
CA THR A 21 -1.67 -1.66 26.44
C THR A 21 -2.70 -2.43 25.62
N GLU A 22 -3.51 -3.28 26.26
CA GLU A 22 -4.58 -4.02 25.57
C GLU A 22 -5.59 -3.08 24.86
N ILE A 23 -5.89 -1.93 25.47
CA ILE A 23 -6.80 -0.93 24.88
C ILE A 23 -6.19 -0.29 23.64
N GLU A 24 -4.92 0.08 23.68
CA GLU A 24 -4.20 0.64 22.54
C GLU A 24 -4.09 -0.38 21.42
N ALA A 25 -3.71 -1.62 21.71
CA ALA A 25 -3.62 -2.70 20.74
C ALA A 25 -4.98 -2.96 20.05
N LEU A 26 -6.06 -2.96 20.82
CA LEU A 26 -7.42 -3.12 20.28
C LEU A 26 -7.81 -1.95 19.38
N SER A 27 -7.50 -0.71 19.75
CA SER A 27 -7.75 0.46 18.92
C SER A 27 -6.97 0.41 17.61
N LEU A 28 -5.67 0.15 17.67
CA LEU A 28 -4.80 0.04 16.50
C LEU A 28 -5.17 -1.12 15.57
N SER A 29 -5.68 -2.22 16.11
CA SER A 29 -6.10 -3.40 15.32
C SER A 29 -7.25 -3.11 14.35
N LYS A 30 -8.04 -2.07 14.60
CA LYS A 30 -9.16 -1.63 13.76
C LYS A 30 -8.76 -0.68 12.64
N GLN A 31 -7.55 -0.13 12.71
CA GLN A 31 -7.04 0.82 11.73
C GLN A 31 -6.54 0.10 10.48
N ARG A 32 -6.67 0.78 9.34
CA ARG A 32 -6.01 0.44 8.08
C ARG A 32 -4.93 1.48 7.82
N ILE A 33 -3.79 1.04 7.29
CA ILE A 33 -2.63 1.90 7.03
C ILE A 33 -2.42 1.97 5.53
N ILE A 34 -2.35 3.18 4.99
CA ILE A 34 -2.01 3.42 3.58
C ILE A 34 -0.54 3.07 3.37
N GLN A 35 -0.26 2.27 2.34
CA GLN A 35 1.08 2.04 1.83
C GLN A 35 1.27 2.91 0.58
N ARG A 36 1.98 4.04 0.73
CA ARG A 36 2.08 5.08 -0.31
C ARG A 36 2.80 4.62 -1.59
N ASN A 37 3.60 3.57 -1.51
CA ASN A 37 4.28 2.99 -2.67
C ASN A 37 3.55 1.76 -3.27
N LEU A 38 2.38 1.43 -2.76
CA LEU A 38 1.58 0.29 -3.21
C LEU A 38 0.33 0.77 -3.94
N VAL A 39 0.15 0.35 -5.18
CA VAL A 39 -1.05 0.59 -5.98
C VAL A 39 -1.93 -0.65 -5.97
N HIS A 40 -3.20 -0.49 -5.59
CA HIS A 40 -4.25 -1.48 -5.82
C HIS A 40 -5.00 -1.10 -7.09
N PHE A 41 -4.78 -1.85 -8.16
CA PHE A 41 -5.42 -1.74 -9.46
C PHE A 41 -6.46 -2.83 -9.61
N HIS A 42 -7.71 -2.48 -9.93
CA HIS A 42 -8.77 -3.47 -10.04
C HIS A 42 -9.85 -3.14 -11.07
N GLY A 43 -10.64 -4.15 -11.44
CA GLY A 43 -11.73 -4.04 -12.40
C GLY A 43 -11.27 -4.10 -13.85
N PHE A 44 -10.07 -4.61 -14.11
CA PHE A 44 -9.50 -4.72 -15.44
C PHE A 44 -9.87 -6.05 -16.13
N PRO A 45 -9.88 -6.07 -17.48
CA PRO A 45 -10.23 -7.26 -18.25
C PRO A 45 -9.21 -8.40 -18.12
N ASP A 46 -9.66 -9.64 -18.37
CA ASP A 46 -8.85 -10.86 -18.20
C ASP A 46 -7.57 -10.87 -19.04
N ARG A 47 -7.56 -10.22 -20.21
CA ARG A 47 -6.35 -10.12 -21.05
C ARG A 47 -5.19 -9.38 -20.38
N LEU A 48 -5.47 -8.57 -19.34
CA LEU A 48 -4.45 -7.88 -18.55
C LEU A 48 -4.05 -8.65 -17.28
N TYR A 49 -4.62 -9.84 -17.06
CA TYR A 49 -4.26 -10.67 -15.90
C TYR A 49 -2.96 -11.42 -16.18
N ASP A 50 -1.90 -10.66 -16.44
CA ASP A 50 -0.56 -11.12 -16.76
C ASP A 50 0.46 -10.18 -16.10
N LYS A 51 1.33 -10.74 -15.24
CA LYS A 51 2.35 -9.96 -14.54
C LYS A 51 3.34 -9.33 -15.50
N GLU A 52 3.82 -10.07 -16.48
CA GLU A 52 4.83 -9.62 -17.44
C GLU A 52 4.32 -8.43 -18.24
N LEU A 53 3.06 -8.52 -18.67
CA LEU A 53 2.39 -7.44 -19.37
C LEU A 53 2.29 -6.18 -18.47
N LEU A 54 1.88 -6.34 -17.21
CA LEU A 54 1.77 -5.21 -16.30
C LEU A 54 3.14 -4.60 -15.92
N TYR A 55 4.23 -5.39 -15.92
CA TYR A 55 5.60 -4.89 -15.73
C TYR A 55 6.10 -4.06 -16.91
N SER A 56 5.56 -4.26 -18.09
CA SER A 56 6.08 -3.63 -19.32
C SER A 56 5.94 -2.11 -19.27
N LYS A 57 6.78 -1.43 -20.06
CA LYS A 57 6.75 0.04 -20.21
C LYS A 57 5.50 0.56 -20.95
N GLU A 58 4.75 -0.31 -21.57
CA GLU A 58 3.45 0.03 -22.19
C GLU A 58 2.33 0.11 -21.15
N TYR A 59 2.55 -0.49 -19.99
CA TYR A 59 1.62 -0.49 -18.85
C TYR A 59 2.24 0.19 -17.63
N PHE A 60 2.31 -0.45 -16.48
CA PHE A 60 2.74 0.19 -15.23
C PHE A 60 4.23 0.51 -15.17
N GLY A 61 5.07 -0.21 -15.92
CA GLY A 61 6.51 0.05 -15.98
C GLY A 61 6.88 1.44 -16.54
N GLN A 62 5.95 2.16 -17.19
CA GLN A 62 6.15 3.53 -17.60
C GLN A 62 6.18 4.54 -16.45
N TYR A 63 5.57 4.21 -15.31
CA TYR A 63 5.46 5.12 -14.17
C TYR A 63 6.62 5.03 -13.19
N GLY A 64 7.43 3.99 -13.28
CA GLY A 64 8.60 3.83 -12.42
C GLY A 64 9.09 2.39 -12.29
N VAL A 65 9.94 2.18 -11.29
CA VAL A 65 10.52 0.87 -10.99
C VAL A 65 9.55 0.06 -10.15
N ILE A 66 9.07 -1.05 -10.70
CA ILE A 66 8.18 -1.97 -10.00
C ILE A 66 9.00 -3.01 -9.25
N LEU A 67 8.81 -3.09 -7.95
CA LEU A 67 9.47 -4.07 -7.07
C LEU A 67 8.72 -5.41 -7.04
N LYS A 68 7.38 -5.36 -7.10
CA LYS A 68 6.55 -6.57 -6.98
C LYS A 68 5.16 -6.36 -7.59
N ILE A 69 4.63 -7.40 -8.24
CA ILE A 69 3.22 -7.50 -8.63
C ILE A 69 2.61 -8.76 -8.05
N ILE A 70 1.46 -8.63 -7.40
CA ILE A 70 0.62 -9.74 -6.95
C ILE A 70 -0.71 -9.64 -7.68
N LEU A 71 -1.07 -10.68 -8.43
CA LEU A 71 -2.36 -10.80 -9.08
C LEU A 71 -3.34 -11.57 -8.18
N THR A 72 -4.55 -11.06 -8.07
CA THR A 72 -5.65 -11.70 -7.36
C THR A 72 -6.95 -11.53 -8.14
N TYR A 73 -7.98 -12.27 -7.78
CA TYR A 73 -9.32 -12.06 -8.31
C TYR A 73 -10.38 -12.42 -7.27
N LYS A 74 -11.57 -11.89 -7.45
CA LYS A 74 -12.77 -12.28 -6.72
C LYS A 74 -13.82 -12.70 -7.71
N LEU A 75 -14.67 -13.66 -7.33
CA LEU A 75 -15.87 -14.00 -8.09
C LEU A 75 -17.03 -13.15 -7.57
N GLU A 76 -17.71 -12.47 -8.48
CA GLU A 76 -18.90 -11.71 -8.16
C GLU A 76 -20.05 -12.66 -7.80
N LYS A 77 -20.70 -12.38 -6.67
CA LYS A 77 -21.81 -13.22 -6.21
C LYS A 77 -22.98 -13.17 -7.19
N GLY A 78 -23.47 -14.33 -7.61
CA GLY A 78 -24.65 -14.48 -8.49
C GLY A 78 -24.36 -14.53 -9.98
N THR A 79 -23.25 -13.96 -10.46
CA THR A 79 -22.87 -13.96 -11.88
C THR A 79 -21.66 -14.85 -12.20
N ASN A 80 -20.92 -15.26 -11.17
CA ASN A 80 -19.60 -15.90 -11.28
C ASN A 80 -18.60 -15.11 -12.16
N LYS A 81 -18.87 -13.83 -12.42
CA LYS A 81 -17.98 -12.96 -13.14
C LYS A 81 -16.70 -12.75 -12.33
N ARG A 82 -15.57 -12.86 -12.99
CA ARG A 82 -14.26 -12.63 -12.40
C ARG A 82 -13.99 -11.13 -12.31
N LEU A 83 -13.63 -10.65 -11.12
CA LEU A 83 -13.17 -9.29 -10.87
C LEU A 83 -11.67 -9.33 -10.56
N ASN A 84 -10.87 -8.97 -11.53
CA ASN A 84 -9.41 -8.99 -11.43
C ASN A 84 -8.88 -7.83 -10.60
N SER A 85 -7.81 -8.10 -9.84
CA SER A 85 -7.07 -7.12 -9.06
C SER A 85 -5.57 -7.38 -9.15
N ALA A 86 -4.78 -6.31 -9.09
CA ALA A 86 -3.33 -6.37 -8.96
C ALA A 86 -2.88 -5.44 -7.84
N TYR A 87 -1.93 -5.92 -7.05
CA TYR A 87 -1.19 -5.11 -6.08
C TYR A 87 0.21 -4.88 -6.65
N ILE A 88 0.54 -3.62 -6.94
CA ILE A 88 1.77 -3.23 -7.62
C ILE A 88 2.58 -2.36 -6.67
N THR A 89 3.72 -2.87 -6.21
CA THR A 89 4.65 -2.15 -5.33
C THR A 89 5.70 -1.45 -6.18
N PHE A 90 5.77 -0.13 -6.07
CA PHE A 90 6.78 0.70 -6.71
C PHE A 90 7.97 0.97 -5.79
N SER A 91 9.08 1.43 -6.36
CA SER A 91 10.27 1.77 -5.58
C SER A 91 10.09 3.06 -4.77
N THR A 92 9.25 3.99 -5.24
CA THR A 92 8.97 5.26 -4.57
C THR A 92 7.47 5.53 -4.46
N ASN A 93 7.11 6.43 -3.53
CA ASN A 93 5.73 6.87 -3.34
C ASN A 93 5.23 7.71 -4.52
N GLU A 94 6.13 8.50 -5.12
CA GLU A 94 5.83 9.35 -6.28
C GLU A 94 5.46 8.51 -7.50
N GLU A 95 6.21 7.44 -7.78
CA GLU A 95 5.92 6.51 -8.88
C GLU A 95 4.53 5.89 -8.74
N ALA A 96 4.18 5.44 -7.53
CA ALA A 96 2.84 4.92 -7.24
C ALA A 96 1.75 5.99 -7.40
N ALA A 97 2.01 7.22 -6.93
CA ALA A 97 1.08 8.33 -7.07
C ALA A 97 0.85 8.71 -8.55
N TYR A 98 1.89 8.75 -9.37
CA TYR A 98 1.76 8.95 -10.82
C TYR A 98 0.93 7.86 -11.48
N ALA A 99 1.17 6.59 -11.15
CA ALA A 99 0.41 5.47 -11.68
C ALA A 99 -1.09 5.59 -11.31
N ILE A 100 -1.41 5.92 -10.06
CA ILE A 100 -2.79 6.12 -9.61
C ILE A 100 -3.47 7.22 -10.41
N LEU A 101 -2.84 8.40 -10.53
CA LEU A 101 -3.44 9.55 -11.22
C LEU A 101 -3.63 9.30 -12.73
N ALA A 102 -2.76 8.49 -13.33
CA ALA A 102 -2.85 8.16 -14.75
C ALA A 102 -3.92 7.10 -15.06
N VAL A 103 -4.14 6.14 -14.14
CA VAL A 103 -4.89 4.91 -14.44
C VAL A 103 -6.27 4.91 -13.77
N ASP A 104 -6.46 5.62 -12.64
CA ASP A 104 -7.77 5.63 -11.99
C ASP A 104 -8.86 6.20 -12.90
N SER A 105 -9.99 5.51 -12.92
CA SER A 105 -11.20 5.91 -13.64
C SER A 105 -11.08 5.92 -15.18
N ILE A 106 -10.06 5.28 -15.75
CA ILE A 106 -10.04 5.05 -17.21
C ILE A 106 -10.92 3.86 -17.59
N LYS A 107 -11.32 3.79 -18.84
CA LYS A 107 -12.04 2.64 -19.39
C LYS A 107 -11.11 1.79 -20.25
N ILE A 108 -11.05 0.50 -19.94
CA ILE A 108 -10.34 -0.51 -20.73
C ILE A 108 -11.37 -1.57 -21.15
N ASP A 109 -11.54 -1.79 -22.47
CA ASP A 109 -12.53 -2.73 -23.02
C ASP A 109 -13.96 -2.49 -22.43
N ASN A 110 -14.36 -1.22 -22.32
CA ASN A 110 -15.61 -0.77 -21.70
C ASN A 110 -15.76 -1.06 -20.19
N MET A 111 -14.73 -1.59 -19.53
CA MET A 111 -14.67 -1.76 -18.09
C MET A 111 -14.05 -0.55 -17.43
N LEU A 112 -14.74 0.02 -16.44
CA LEU A 112 -14.18 1.09 -15.64
C LEU A 112 -13.17 0.49 -14.65
N VAL A 113 -11.90 0.85 -14.80
CA VAL A 113 -10.85 0.41 -13.88
C VAL A 113 -10.62 1.44 -12.78
N ARG A 114 -10.20 0.96 -11.62
CA ARG A 114 -9.88 1.80 -10.47
C ARG A 114 -8.46 1.54 -10.01
N ALA A 115 -7.78 2.61 -9.61
CA ALA A 115 -6.46 2.55 -9.02
C ALA A 115 -6.39 3.47 -7.80
N PHE A 116 -5.92 2.93 -6.69
CA PHE A 116 -5.77 3.67 -5.43
C PHE A 116 -4.65 3.05 -4.59
N PHE A 117 -4.23 3.73 -3.54
CA PHE A 117 -3.21 3.20 -2.65
C PHE A 117 -3.67 1.92 -1.97
N GLY A 118 -2.82 0.90 -1.95
CA GLY A 118 -3.02 -0.29 -1.15
C GLY A 118 -2.94 0.03 0.34
N THR A 119 -3.52 -0.83 1.15
CA THR A 119 -3.52 -0.69 2.60
C THR A 119 -3.08 -1.98 3.27
N THR A 120 -2.52 -1.85 4.46
CA THR A 120 -2.20 -2.95 5.36
C THR A 120 -2.85 -2.74 6.73
N LYS A 121 -2.56 -3.61 7.67
CA LYS A 121 -2.90 -3.51 9.10
C LYS A 121 -1.63 -3.66 9.91
N TYR A 122 -1.71 -3.35 11.20
CA TYR A 122 -0.65 -3.70 12.13
C TYR A 122 -0.55 -5.22 12.32
N CYS A 123 0.67 -5.71 12.46
CA CYS A 123 0.91 -7.12 12.77
C CYS A 123 0.38 -7.45 14.17
N HIS A 124 -0.31 -8.58 14.29
CA HIS A 124 -0.85 -9.03 15.58
C HIS A 124 0.25 -9.22 16.64
N HIS A 125 1.39 -9.79 16.25
CA HIS A 125 2.53 -9.94 17.18
C HIS A 125 3.06 -8.59 17.64
N PHE A 126 3.21 -7.63 16.71
CA PHE A 126 3.65 -6.26 17.04
C PHE A 126 2.71 -5.59 18.04
N LEU A 127 1.40 -5.66 17.83
CA LEU A 127 0.41 -5.06 18.73
C LEU A 127 0.37 -5.71 20.13
N ASN A 128 0.67 -6.99 20.21
CA ASN A 128 0.67 -7.74 21.48
C ASN A 128 2.06 -7.82 22.13
N ASN A 129 3.00 -6.98 21.70
CA ASN A 129 4.36 -6.91 22.24
C ASN A 129 5.15 -8.21 22.12
N TYR A 130 4.84 -9.02 21.08
CA TYR A 130 5.56 -10.24 20.74
C TYR A 130 6.46 -10.03 19.53
N GLN A 131 7.57 -10.73 19.50
CA GLN A 131 8.42 -10.76 18.33
C GLN A 131 7.71 -11.49 17.17
N CYS A 132 7.65 -10.83 16.00
CA CYS A 132 7.16 -11.48 14.79
C CYS A 132 8.26 -12.39 14.23
N PHE A 133 8.02 -13.70 14.18
CA PHE A 133 8.99 -14.69 13.68
C PHE A 133 9.26 -14.56 12.17
N ASN A 134 8.44 -13.84 11.44
CA ASN A 134 8.53 -13.70 10.00
C ASN A 134 8.64 -12.22 9.57
N ILE A 135 9.37 -11.43 10.36
CA ILE A 135 9.43 -9.97 10.21
C ILE A 135 9.80 -9.54 8.79
N ASP A 136 10.78 -10.21 8.18
CA ASP A 136 11.28 -9.87 6.83
C ASP A 136 10.26 -10.17 5.70
N LYS A 137 9.29 -11.04 5.96
CA LYS A 137 8.26 -11.45 4.99
C LYS A 137 6.85 -11.10 5.45
N CYS A 138 6.72 -10.46 6.60
CA CYS A 138 5.41 -10.09 7.13
C CYS A 138 4.79 -9.01 6.25
N ILE A 139 3.54 -9.25 5.84
CA ILE A 139 2.77 -8.28 5.03
C ILE A 139 2.10 -7.19 5.86
N PHE A 140 2.18 -7.29 7.18
CA PHE A 140 1.60 -6.36 8.14
C PHE A 140 2.65 -5.41 8.68
N SER A 141 2.24 -4.20 9.11
CA SER A 141 3.14 -3.20 9.64
C SER A 141 3.66 -3.55 11.04
N HIS A 142 4.94 -3.29 11.26
CA HIS A 142 5.62 -3.35 12.56
C HIS A 142 6.11 -1.96 13.02
N GLU A 143 5.65 -0.91 12.38
CA GLU A 143 5.97 0.49 12.70
C GLU A 143 4.70 1.27 12.89
N ILE A 144 4.73 2.27 13.79
CA ILE A 144 3.61 3.19 13.96
C ILE A 144 3.51 4.05 12.70
N ALA A 145 2.33 4.02 12.08
CA ALA A 145 2.06 4.77 10.87
C ALA A 145 1.96 6.28 11.16
N ASP A 146 2.31 7.08 10.16
CA ASP A 146 1.99 8.49 10.16
C ASP A 146 0.46 8.67 10.30
N PRO A 147 -0.01 9.59 11.16
CA PRO A 147 -1.44 9.87 11.31
C PRO A 147 -2.16 10.17 9.97
N CYS A 148 -1.45 10.75 9.00
CA CYS A 148 -1.99 11.03 7.66
C CYS A 148 -2.25 9.76 6.83
N ASP A 149 -1.64 8.64 7.18
CA ASP A 149 -1.78 7.35 6.49
C ASP A 149 -2.78 6.41 7.18
N ILE A 150 -3.37 6.84 8.29
CA ILE A 150 -4.33 6.02 9.04
C ILE A 150 -5.73 6.22 8.50
N ILE A 151 -6.40 5.11 8.21
CA ILE A 151 -7.82 5.04 7.88
C ILE A 151 -8.54 4.38 9.03
N GLU A 152 -9.36 5.16 9.74
CA GLU A 152 -10.22 4.65 10.82
C GLU A 152 -11.36 3.78 10.26
N GLU A 153 -11.82 2.80 11.03
CA GLU A 153 -12.85 1.85 10.62
C GLU A 153 -14.15 2.52 10.11
N ASN A 154 -14.52 3.65 10.69
CA ASN A 154 -15.72 4.41 10.33
C ASN A 154 -15.43 5.67 9.51
N SER A 155 -14.22 5.82 8.97
CA SER A 155 -13.86 6.99 8.19
C SER A 155 -14.53 6.98 6.82
N LYS A 156 -14.82 8.18 6.30
CA LYS A 156 -15.30 8.38 4.92
C LYS A 156 -14.14 8.40 3.90
N PHE A 157 -13.04 7.70 4.19
CA PHE A 157 -11.91 7.65 3.29
C PHE A 157 -12.28 6.83 2.06
N GLY A 158 -12.41 7.49 0.95
CA GLY A 158 -12.81 6.89 -0.32
C GLY A 158 -11.84 7.19 -1.45
N TYR A 159 -12.25 6.95 -2.68
CA TYR A 159 -11.41 7.16 -3.86
C TYR A 159 -10.94 8.61 -4.01
N SER A 160 -11.78 9.59 -3.66
CA SER A 160 -11.41 11.00 -3.76
C SER A 160 -10.24 11.37 -2.84
N GLU A 161 -10.16 10.76 -1.67
CA GLU A 161 -9.09 10.96 -0.70
C GLU A 161 -7.78 10.35 -1.19
N HIS A 162 -7.81 9.17 -1.82
CA HIS A 162 -6.64 8.57 -2.47
C HIS A 162 -6.08 9.48 -3.58
N ILE A 163 -6.96 10.07 -4.41
CA ILE A 163 -6.55 11.00 -5.46
C ILE A 163 -5.96 12.29 -4.89
N LYS A 164 -6.55 12.84 -3.83
CA LYS A 164 -6.01 14.02 -3.12
C LYS A 164 -4.62 13.73 -2.55
N LEU A 165 -4.45 12.56 -1.92
CA LEU A 165 -3.16 12.13 -1.37
C LEU A 165 -2.11 11.96 -2.48
N ALA A 166 -2.46 11.32 -3.60
CA ALA A 166 -1.57 11.16 -4.74
C ALA A 166 -1.09 12.52 -5.29
N LYS A 167 -2.00 13.47 -5.46
CA LYS A 167 -1.67 14.84 -5.88
C LYS A 167 -0.75 15.55 -4.87
N LYS A 168 -0.99 15.36 -3.57
CA LYS A 168 -0.15 15.92 -2.51
C LYS A 168 1.26 15.35 -2.57
N ILE A 169 1.42 14.02 -2.71
CA ILE A 169 2.73 13.35 -2.82
C ILE A 169 3.52 13.92 -3.99
N ILE A 170 2.91 14.06 -5.17
CA ILE A 170 3.59 14.61 -6.36
C ILE A 170 4.00 16.06 -6.17
N LYS A 171 3.15 16.87 -5.50
CA LYS A 171 3.41 18.29 -5.32
C LYS A 171 4.52 18.58 -4.31
N PHE A 172 4.61 17.80 -3.24
CA PHE A 172 5.48 18.08 -2.10
C PHE A 172 6.61 17.06 -1.91
N GLY A 173 6.62 15.99 -2.71
CA GLY A 173 7.49 14.84 -2.50
C GLY A 173 7.08 14.00 -1.29
N SER A 174 7.91 13.01 -0.97
CA SER A 174 7.79 12.20 0.25
C SER A 174 8.56 12.91 1.36
N GLU A 175 7.92 13.84 2.07
CA GLU A 175 8.44 14.32 3.36
C GLU A 175 8.18 13.26 4.42
#